data_17ec07636540b8a13e90c771c30e0a47
#
_entry.id   17ec07636540b8a13e90c771c30e0a47
#
_cell.length_a   1.000
_cell.length_b   1.000
_cell.length_c   1.000
_cell.angle_alpha   90.00
_cell.angle_beta   90.00
_cell.angle_gamma   90.00
#
_symmetry.space_group_name_H-M   'P 1'
#
loop_
_entity.id
_entity.type
_entity.pdbx_description
1 polymer ?
#
loop_
_entity_poly.entity_id
_entity_poly.type
_entity_poly.pdbx_seq_one_letter_code
_entity_poly.pdbx_strand_id
1 'polypeptide(L)'
;MKKLGKIKHIVCALGAFVLIASCTDNYKEWNTNPTEVPEDMLVGLMKIGNFFPTMEMDVIPTSDVDANQFQRSQNLCGDMHSGYMTPIGTWGSSSACHYNLRYDKWNDVAFKVAFTNVMPAWKQIHDNGREEFPEAYAVAQILKVATMHRVTDIYGPLPYLQFGHGGLETPYDSQEEIYKSFFVDLDAAIDELQDYISVHPGSKPLNKYDLVYGGDFTKWLKFANSLKLRLAMRTSYVDGFEVNGKTSQQLAEEAVKEGVITENAENALLQSGNGISVFHPLKICWDNYSDVRMGADIESIMKGYSDPRLAKYFQESEYGEAGDKFHGARLGVNVTDKKNYIKLSSPSIYADTPVQWMCAAEIYFLRAEGKFRGWNMGGEVEELYKAGITKSFEQWGAALGDYLTRGDAYKPVRFTAPSGTLGTVAAVSAITITWNENDSDEKKLERIITQKWIAMFPEGQEAWSEYRRTGYPKLFDLYGTNASSGQVEKSGPRRLPFPSTEYDTNTTEVNKAVSTFLGGNDYGNVKLWWDNK
;
A
#
# COMPACT_ATOMS: atom_id res chain seq x y z
N MET A 1 -43.19 41.29 58.99
CA MET A 1 -43.17 40.49 57.75
C MET A 1 -41.96 40.67 56.82
N LYS A 2 -41.07 41.67 57.00
CA LYS A 2 -39.87 41.87 56.13
C LYS A 2 -38.62 41.06 56.54
N LYS A 3 -38.56 40.43 57.70
CA LYS A 3 -37.42 39.62 58.14
C LYS A 3 -37.48 38.15 57.70
N LEU A 4 -38.67 37.57 57.45
CA LEU A 4 -38.80 36.17 57.01
C LEU A 4 -38.44 35.98 55.53
N GLY A 5 -38.56 37.00 54.69
CA GLY A 5 -38.19 36.92 53.27
C GLY A 5 -36.68 36.81 52.98
N LYS A 6 -35.85 37.47 53.83
CA LYS A 6 -34.40 37.44 53.65
C LYS A 6 -33.77 36.08 54.08
N ILE A 7 -34.40 35.38 55.06
CA ILE A 7 -33.92 34.07 55.48
C ILE A 7 -34.23 32.99 54.43
N LYS A 8 -35.39 33.07 53.76
CA LYS A 8 -35.70 32.13 52.65
C LYS A 8 -34.78 32.25 51.47
N HIS A 9 -34.30 33.43 51.14
CA HIS A 9 -33.36 33.65 49.99
C HIS A 9 -31.95 33.17 50.35
N ILE A 10 -31.52 33.29 51.58
CA ILE A 10 -30.21 32.79 52.04
C ILE A 10 -30.19 31.25 52.11
N VAL A 11 -31.27 30.61 52.54
CA VAL A 11 -31.38 29.16 52.55
C VAL A 11 -31.46 28.57 51.15
N CYS A 12 -32.14 29.22 50.22
CA CYS A 12 -32.15 28.81 48.79
C CYS A 12 -30.79 29.01 48.12
N ALA A 13 -30.03 30.08 48.45
CA ALA A 13 -28.70 30.31 47.88
C ALA A 13 -27.67 29.35 48.45
N LEU A 14 -27.71 28.99 49.72
CA LEU A 14 -26.85 27.96 50.31
C LEU A 14 -27.19 26.53 49.80
N GLY A 15 -28.47 26.21 49.58
CA GLY A 15 -28.90 24.96 48.98
C GLY A 15 -28.48 24.80 47.53
N ALA A 16 -28.47 25.88 46.74
CA ALA A 16 -27.96 25.86 45.35
C ALA A 16 -26.44 25.72 45.27
N PHE A 17 -25.69 26.26 46.22
CA PHE A 17 -24.21 26.09 46.29
C PHE A 17 -23.77 24.68 46.71
N VAL A 18 -24.55 24.00 47.57
CA VAL A 18 -24.25 22.61 47.99
C VAL A 18 -24.59 21.62 46.85
N LEU A 19 -25.58 21.92 45.99
CA LEU A 19 -25.91 21.05 44.83
C LEU A 19 -24.91 21.19 43.69
N ILE A 20 -24.18 22.28 43.57
CA ILE A 20 -23.14 22.46 42.55
C ILE A 20 -21.82 21.78 42.96
N ALA A 21 -21.53 21.66 44.28
CA ALA A 21 -20.32 21.00 44.79
C ALA A 21 -20.43 19.45 44.78
N SER A 22 -21.65 18.91 44.73
CA SER A 22 -21.88 17.46 44.84
C SER A 22 -21.76 16.69 43.51
N CYS A 23 -21.68 17.38 42.35
CA CYS A 23 -21.63 16.71 41.06
C CYS A 23 -20.23 16.55 40.45
N THR A 24 -19.16 17.04 41.10
CA THR A 24 -17.82 16.99 40.55
C THR A 24 -16.88 15.99 41.23
N ASP A 25 -17.20 15.50 42.44
CA ASP A 25 -16.28 14.63 43.17
C ASP A 25 -16.11 13.22 42.58
N ASN A 26 -17.08 12.74 41.82
CA ASN A 26 -17.00 11.45 41.13
C ASN A 26 -16.88 11.55 39.60
N TYR A 27 -16.66 12.76 39.05
CA TYR A 27 -16.59 12.95 37.59
C TYR A 27 -15.42 12.18 36.97
N LYS A 28 -14.27 12.12 37.65
CA LYS A 28 -13.12 11.32 37.21
C LYS A 28 -13.43 9.81 37.26
N GLU A 29 -14.06 9.34 38.31
CA GLU A 29 -14.38 7.91 38.49
C GLU A 29 -15.43 7.41 37.49
N TRP A 30 -16.43 8.24 37.17
CA TRP A 30 -17.49 7.88 36.21
C TRP A 30 -17.07 8.04 34.75
N ASN A 31 -16.05 8.83 34.46
CA ASN A 31 -15.49 9.01 33.11
C ASN A 31 -14.22 8.20 32.89
N THR A 32 -13.72 7.47 33.88
CA THR A 32 -12.62 6.54 33.69
C THR A 32 -13.18 5.24 33.08
N ASN A 33 -12.78 4.95 31.84
CA ASN A 33 -13.13 3.68 31.21
C ASN A 33 -12.46 2.55 32.02
N PRO A 34 -13.21 1.64 32.66
CA PRO A 34 -12.62 0.60 33.51
C PRO A 34 -11.74 -0.40 32.75
N THR A 35 -11.73 -0.32 31.41
CA THR A 35 -10.87 -1.13 30.54
C THR A 35 -9.65 -0.37 30.01
N GLU A 36 -9.52 0.92 30.30
CA GLU A 36 -8.33 1.70 29.98
C GLU A 36 -7.30 1.61 31.11
N VAL A 37 -6.04 1.42 30.72
CA VAL A 37 -4.91 1.52 31.65
C VAL A 37 -4.73 3.01 31.98
N PRO A 38 -4.82 3.45 33.24
CA PRO A 38 -4.58 4.84 33.61
C PRO A 38 -3.22 5.33 33.13
N GLU A 39 -3.14 6.59 32.71
CA GLU A 39 -1.93 7.17 32.12
C GLU A 39 -0.72 7.11 33.08
N ASP A 40 -0.95 7.22 34.38
CA ASP A 40 0.05 7.10 35.44
C ASP A 40 0.57 5.67 35.65
N MET A 41 -0.10 4.65 35.10
CA MET A 41 0.37 3.25 35.07
C MET A 41 1.18 2.92 33.80
N LEU A 42 1.17 3.80 32.79
CA LEU A 42 1.98 3.63 31.59
C LEU A 42 3.43 4.03 31.87
N VAL A 43 4.31 3.06 31.99
CA VAL A 43 5.73 3.29 32.28
C VAL A 43 6.62 2.84 31.12
N GLY A 44 7.67 3.61 30.87
CA GLY A 44 8.65 3.29 29.84
C GLY A 44 8.00 3.12 28.46
N LEU A 45 8.45 2.17 27.70
CA LEU A 45 7.99 1.91 26.32
C LEU A 45 6.47 1.61 26.20
N MET A 46 5.79 1.26 27.30
CA MET A 46 4.33 1.08 27.28
C MET A 46 3.57 2.36 26.89
N LYS A 47 4.16 3.55 27.11
CA LYS A 47 3.55 4.84 26.73
C LYS A 47 3.27 4.93 25.23
N ILE A 48 4.10 4.30 24.42
CA ILE A 48 4.07 4.42 22.96
C ILE A 48 3.87 3.06 22.26
N GLY A 49 4.18 1.96 22.91
CA GLY A 49 4.25 0.63 22.32
C GLY A 49 2.95 0.18 21.65
N ASN A 50 1.80 0.46 22.27
CA ASN A 50 0.48 0.05 21.78
C ASN A 50 0.06 0.73 20.46
N PHE A 51 0.75 1.80 20.04
CA PHE A 51 0.48 2.47 18.75
C PHE A 51 1.12 1.76 17.56
N PHE A 52 2.18 0.93 17.78
CA PHE A 52 2.85 0.21 16.69
C PHE A 52 1.93 -0.78 15.97
N PRO A 53 1.21 -1.68 16.67
CA PRO A 53 0.28 -2.58 15.99
C PRO A 53 -0.78 -1.84 15.15
N THR A 54 -1.28 -0.69 15.63
CA THR A 54 -2.23 0.14 14.88
C THR A 54 -1.61 0.65 13.58
N MET A 55 -0.38 1.18 13.65
CA MET A 55 0.33 1.65 12.45
C MET A 55 0.61 0.50 11.49
N GLU A 56 1.13 -0.63 11.99
CA GLU A 56 1.48 -1.80 11.19
C GLU A 56 0.26 -2.41 10.49
N MET A 57 -0.86 -2.57 11.20
CA MET A 57 -2.08 -3.14 10.65
C MET A 57 -2.75 -2.23 9.61
N ASP A 58 -2.37 -0.96 9.52
CA ASP A 58 -2.94 0.02 8.61
C ASP A 58 -1.95 0.57 7.55
N VAL A 59 -0.72 0.03 7.45
CA VAL A 59 0.12 0.18 6.24
C VAL A 59 -0.62 -0.36 5.01
N ILE A 60 -1.17 -1.56 5.14
CA ILE A 60 -2.23 -2.12 4.28
C ILE A 60 -3.37 -2.45 5.23
N PRO A 61 -4.56 -1.84 5.12
CA PRO A 61 -5.60 -1.97 6.13
C PRO A 61 -6.00 -3.41 6.41
N THR A 62 -5.75 -3.87 7.64
CA THR A 62 -6.07 -5.22 8.14
C THR A 62 -6.81 -5.19 9.46
N SER A 63 -6.98 -4.00 10.07
CA SER A 63 -7.64 -3.80 11.35
C SER A 63 -9.16 -3.95 11.29
N ASP A 64 -9.76 -3.84 10.10
CA ASP A 64 -11.20 -3.92 9.89
C ASP A 64 -11.66 -5.37 9.72
N VAL A 65 -12.41 -5.88 10.70
CA VAL A 65 -12.92 -7.26 10.73
C VAL A 65 -13.81 -7.63 9.54
N ASP A 66 -14.47 -6.62 8.92
CA ASP A 66 -15.32 -6.81 7.75
C ASP A 66 -14.55 -6.64 6.43
N ALA A 67 -13.24 -6.41 6.49
CA ALA A 67 -12.37 -6.16 5.32
C ALA A 67 -12.83 -5.04 4.37
N ASN A 68 -13.76 -4.17 4.77
CA ASN A 68 -14.28 -3.10 3.93
C ASN A 68 -13.23 -2.04 3.60
N GLN A 69 -12.34 -1.74 4.56
CA GLN A 69 -11.26 -0.79 4.37
C GLN A 69 -10.23 -1.35 3.38
N PHE A 70 -9.80 -2.60 3.57
CA PHE A 70 -8.92 -3.30 2.64
C PHE A 70 -9.55 -3.41 1.25
N GLN A 71 -10.80 -3.86 1.17
CA GLN A 71 -11.47 -4.05 -0.11
C GLN A 71 -11.46 -2.77 -0.95
N ARG A 72 -11.77 -1.60 -0.35
CA ARG A 72 -11.89 -0.35 -1.08
C ARG A 72 -10.57 0.39 -1.28
N SER A 73 -9.59 0.24 -0.38
CA SER A 73 -8.30 0.92 -0.49
C SER A 73 -7.22 0.10 -1.20
N GLN A 74 -7.26 -1.22 -1.09
CA GLN A 74 -6.27 -2.14 -1.68
C GLN A 74 -6.85 -2.94 -2.84
N ASN A 75 -7.91 -3.72 -2.61
CA ASN A 75 -8.40 -4.70 -3.59
C ASN A 75 -9.12 -4.05 -4.78
N LEU A 76 -10.11 -3.17 -4.53
CA LEU A 76 -10.83 -2.39 -5.56
C LEU A 76 -10.08 -1.12 -5.98
N CYS A 77 -8.82 -1.00 -5.64
CA CYS A 77 -7.89 0.05 -6.04
C CYS A 77 -6.63 -0.59 -6.65
N GLY A 78 -5.61 -0.83 -5.86
CA GLY A 78 -4.32 -1.33 -6.33
C GLY A 78 -4.39 -2.66 -7.08
N ASP A 79 -5.03 -3.69 -6.50
CA ASP A 79 -5.08 -5.03 -7.08
C ASP A 79 -5.89 -5.06 -8.39
N MET A 80 -6.95 -4.24 -8.46
CA MET A 80 -7.79 -4.08 -9.65
C MET A 80 -7.04 -3.34 -10.76
N HIS A 81 -6.41 -2.21 -10.46
CA HIS A 81 -5.75 -1.37 -11.45
C HIS A 81 -4.40 -1.92 -11.90
N SER A 82 -3.78 -2.79 -11.11
CA SER A 82 -2.57 -3.52 -11.50
C SER A 82 -2.84 -4.70 -12.44
N GLY A 83 -4.11 -5.10 -12.63
CA GLY A 83 -4.47 -6.26 -13.44
C GLY A 83 -4.30 -7.62 -12.74
N TYR A 84 -4.00 -7.64 -11.45
CA TYR A 84 -3.89 -8.88 -10.68
C TYR A 84 -5.24 -9.56 -10.49
N MET A 85 -6.26 -8.76 -10.19
CA MET A 85 -7.58 -9.25 -9.85
C MET A 85 -8.67 -8.45 -10.55
N THR A 86 -9.76 -9.10 -10.86
CA THR A 86 -10.94 -8.47 -11.44
C THR A 86 -12.11 -8.59 -10.46
N PRO A 87 -12.74 -7.48 -10.09
CA PRO A 87 -13.97 -7.49 -9.33
C PRO A 87 -15.12 -8.08 -10.15
N ILE A 88 -15.91 -8.95 -9.49
CA ILE A 88 -17.07 -9.63 -10.09
C ILE A 88 -18.36 -9.32 -9.35
N GLY A 89 -18.38 -8.24 -8.55
CA GLY A 89 -19.59 -7.77 -7.88
C GLY A 89 -20.64 -7.23 -8.86
N THR A 90 -21.90 -7.32 -8.46
CA THR A 90 -23.04 -6.88 -9.29
C THR A 90 -23.37 -5.40 -9.09
N TRP A 91 -22.35 -4.53 -9.05
CA TRP A 91 -22.52 -3.08 -8.79
C TRP A 91 -22.93 -2.26 -10.02
N GLY A 92 -23.03 -2.89 -11.19
CA GLY A 92 -23.46 -2.27 -12.43
C GLY A 92 -22.36 -1.51 -13.18
N SER A 93 -22.71 -1.06 -14.39
CA SER A 93 -21.77 -0.42 -15.34
C SER A 93 -21.41 1.03 -14.99
N SER A 94 -21.91 1.56 -13.89
CA SER A 94 -21.53 2.88 -13.36
C SER A 94 -20.70 2.82 -12.08
N SER A 95 -20.17 1.64 -11.74
CA SER A 95 -19.37 1.42 -10.53
C SER A 95 -17.89 1.77 -10.71
N ALA A 96 -17.11 1.67 -9.62
CA ALA A 96 -15.66 1.83 -9.64
C ALA A 96 -14.97 0.86 -10.61
N CYS A 97 -15.50 -0.35 -10.81
CA CYS A 97 -15.00 -1.34 -11.77
C CYS A 97 -15.15 -0.92 -13.23
N HIS A 98 -15.88 0.17 -13.49
CA HIS A 98 -16.02 0.84 -14.79
C HIS A 98 -15.43 2.26 -14.76
N TYR A 99 -14.51 2.51 -13.82
CA TYR A 99 -13.81 3.77 -13.62
C TYR A 99 -14.69 4.94 -13.14
N ASN A 100 -15.86 4.70 -12.52
CA ASN A 100 -16.49 5.74 -11.71
C ASN A 100 -15.68 5.89 -10.41
N LEU A 101 -14.64 6.72 -10.44
CA LEU A 101 -13.68 6.84 -9.35
C LEU A 101 -14.24 7.43 -8.05
N ARG A 102 -15.45 8.02 -8.09
CA ARG A 102 -16.15 8.55 -6.91
C ARG A 102 -17.33 7.67 -6.47
N TYR A 103 -17.43 6.47 -7.03
CA TYR A 103 -18.51 5.54 -6.72
C TYR A 103 -18.60 5.26 -5.22
N ASP A 104 -19.74 5.58 -4.62
CA ASP A 104 -20.05 5.31 -3.21
C ASP A 104 -18.92 5.69 -2.23
N LYS A 105 -18.16 6.75 -2.52
CA LYS A 105 -17.04 7.24 -1.73
C LYS A 105 -15.94 6.17 -1.49
N TRP A 106 -15.78 5.20 -2.40
CA TRP A 106 -14.72 4.20 -2.26
C TRP A 106 -13.33 4.83 -2.34
N ASN A 107 -13.22 5.89 -3.11
CA ASN A 107 -11.98 6.67 -3.19
C ASN A 107 -11.60 7.42 -1.90
N ASP A 108 -12.46 7.49 -0.89
CA ASP A 108 -12.16 8.20 0.37
C ASP A 108 -11.35 7.33 1.35
N VAL A 109 -11.36 6.00 1.18
CA VAL A 109 -10.99 5.06 2.24
C VAL A 109 -9.49 5.05 2.55
N ALA A 110 -8.61 5.01 1.54
CA ALA A 110 -7.17 5.00 1.76
C ALA A 110 -6.70 6.28 2.49
N PHE A 111 -7.24 7.44 2.12
CA PHE A 111 -6.99 8.71 2.79
C PHE A 111 -7.49 8.65 4.24
N LYS A 112 -8.75 8.25 4.43
CA LYS A 112 -9.36 8.19 5.76
C LYS A 112 -8.54 7.32 6.72
N VAL A 113 -8.20 6.10 6.35
CA VAL A 113 -7.43 5.18 7.22
C VAL A 113 -6.09 5.81 7.62
N ALA A 114 -5.35 6.35 6.66
CA ALA A 114 -4.06 6.98 6.94
C ALA A 114 -4.18 8.14 7.94
N PHE A 115 -5.13 9.06 7.71
CA PHE A 115 -5.27 10.28 8.52
C PHE A 115 -6.07 10.11 9.82
N THR A 116 -6.83 9.00 9.98
CA THR A 116 -7.56 8.73 11.23
C THR A 116 -6.90 7.69 12.13
N ASN A 117 -6.07 6.81 11.59
CA ASN A 117 -5.44 5.73 12.35
C ASN A 117 -3.91 5.90 12.41
N VAL A 118 -3.23 5.96 11.26
CA VAL A 118 -1.76 5.91 11.22
C VAL A 118 -1.11 7.22 11.66
N MET A 119 -1.53 8.34 11.10
CA MET A 119 -0.95 9.65 11.42
C MET A 119 -1.18 10.07 12.88
N PRO A 120 -2.37 9.87 13.50
CA PRO A 120 -2.56 10.10 14.92
C PRO A 120 -1.71 9.18 15.80
N ALA A 121 -1.59 7.89 15.47
CA ALA A 121 -0.75 6.95 16.21
C ALA A 121 0.74 7.36 16.13
N TRP A 122 1.22 7.70 14.93
CA TRP A 122 2.55 8.27 14.76
C TRP A 122 2.76 9.52 15.62
N LYS A 123 1.79 10.44 15.64
CA LYS A 123 1.89 11.66 16.44
C LYS A 123 1.98 11.38 17.93
N GLN A 124 1.25 10.39 18.45
CA GLN A 124 1.37 9.95 19.85
C GLN A 124 2.79 9.44 20.15
N ILE A 125 3.39 8.66 19.25
CA ILE A 125 4.77 8.19 19.40
C ILE A 125 5.74 9.36 19.31
N HIS A 126 5.56 10.28 18.37
CA HIS A 126 6.37 11.48 18.22
C HIS A 126 6.35 12.34 19.48
N ASP A 127 5.15 12.65 20.01
CA ASP A 127 5.00 13.59 21.12
C ASP A 127 5.47 13.01 22.47
N ASN A 128 5.32 11.69 22.65
CA ASN A 128 5.57 11.04 23.94
C ASN A 128 6.79 10.10 23.96
N GLY A 129 7.43 9.85 22.80
CA GLY A 129 8.49 8.84 22.73
C GLY A 129 9.78 9.27 22.05
N ARG A 130 9.77 10.27 21.17
CA ARG A 130 10.94 10.57 20.33
C ARG A 130 12.23 10.91 21.10
N GLU A 131 12.11 11.51 22.29
CA GLU A 131 13.27 11.88 23.11
C GLU A 131 13.68 10.77 24.09
N GLU A 132 12.71 9.98 24.59
CA GLU A 132 12.94 8.91 25.55
C GLU A 132 13.31 7.58 24.88
N PHE A 133 12.77 7.31 23.66
CA PHE A 133 12.93 6.07 22.87
C PHE A 133 13.18 6.39 21.39
N PRO A 134 14.31 7.06 21.06
CA PRO A 134 14.59 7.50 19.68
C PRO A 134 14.64 6.33 18.69
N GLU A 135 15.13 5.15 19.08
CA GLU A 135 15.15 3.94 18.29
C GLU A 135 13.74 3.40 17.95
N ALA A 136 12.81 3.50 18.88
CA ALA A 136 11.43 3.15 18.63
C ALA A 136 10.75 4.19 17.74
N TYR A 137 11.04 5.48 17.95
CA TYR A 137 10.55 6.55 17.09
C TYR A 137 11.06 6.40 15.65
N ALA A 138 12.30 5.93 15.45
CA ALA A 138 12.83 5.62 14.12
C ALA A 138 11.95 4.58 13.38
N VAL A 139 11.52 3.52 14.05
CA VAL A 139 10.57 2.54 13.46
C VAL A 139 9.22 3.20 13.14
N ALA A 140 8.71 4.08 13.99
CA ALA A 140 7.47 4.81 13.71
C ALA A 140 7.60 5.75 12.50
N GLN A 141 8.77 6.38 12.28
CA GLN A 141 9.05 7.15 11.07
C GLN A 141 9.03 6.28 9.82
N ILE A 142 9.65 5.10 9.87
CA ILE A 142 9.63 4.12 8.76
C ILE A 142 8.19 3.70 8.45
N LEU A 143 7.37 3.40 9.45
CA LEU A 143 5.96 3.04 9.29
C LEU A 143 5.13 4.18 8.70
N LYS A 144 5.37 5.43 9.15
CA LYS A 144 4.74 6.62 8.57
C LYS A 144 5.04 6.71 7.07
N VAL A 145 6.29 6.58 6.67
CA VAL A 145 6.68 6.62 5.25
C VAL A 145 6.11 5.43 4.49
N ALA A 146 6.14 4.22 5.07
CA ALA A 146 5.58 3.01 4.47
C ALA A 146 4.07 3.13 4.18
N THR A 147 3.33 3.89 4.99
CA THR A 147 1.91 4.17 4.74
C THR A 147 1.73 5.34 3.78
N MET A 148 2.37 6.47 4.06
CA MET A 148 2.04 7.72 3.38
C MET A 148 2.54 7.80 1.95
N HIS A 149 3.61 7.04 1.57
CA HIS A 149 3.99 6.93 0.16
C HIS A 149 2.89 6.25 -0.67
N ARG A 150 2.20 5.25 -0.12
CA ARG A 150 1.07 4.58 -0.77
C ARG A 150 -0.08 5.56 -0.98
N VAL A 151 -0.38 6.39 0.04
CA VAL A 151 -1.47 7.38 -0.02
C VAL A 151 -1.18 8.48 -1.03
N THR A 152 0.03 9.06 -1.02
CA THR A 152 0.38 10.07 -2.03
C THR A 152 0.47 9.47 -3.44
N ASP A 153 0.82 8.19 -3.58
CA ASP A 153 0.81 7.49 -4.87
C ASP A 153 -0.62 7.16 -5.37
N ILE A 154 -1.62 7.27 -4.49
CA ILE A 154 -3.04 7.20 -4.88
C ILE A 154 -3.56 8.58 -5.31
N TYR A 155 -3.30 9.64 -4.51
CA TYR A 155 -3.98 10.94 -4.66
C TYR A 155 -3.09 12.06 -5.19
N GLY A 156 -1.76 11.97 -5.08
CA GLY A 156 -0.82 13.05 -5.32
C GLY A 156 -0.63 13.93 -4.08
N PRO A 157 -0.91 15.25 -4.14
CA PRO A 157 -0.79 16.16 -3.00
C PRO A 157 -1.59 15.71 -1.78
N LEU A 158 -1.08 15.96 -0.56
CA LEU A 158 -1.72 15.59 0.71
C LEU A 158 -1.51 16.68 1.76
N PRO A 159 -2.38 16.81 2.77
CA PRO A 159 -2.16 17.68 3.95
C PRO A 159 -1.20 17.02 4.94
N TYR A 160 0.08 16.86 4.58
CA TYR A 160 1.03 15.97 5.24
C TYR A 160 1.97 16.66 6.23
N LEU A 161 2.72 17.71 5.78
CA LEU A 161 3.76 18.34 6.59
C LEU A 161 3.19 19.14 7.77
N GLN A 162 1.97 19.65 7.63
CA GLN A 162 1.29 20.43 8.66
C GLN A 162 0.32 19.59 9.52
N PHE A 163 0.35 18.25 9.39
CA PHE A 163 -0.50 17.38 10.18
C PHE A 163 -0.28 17.58 11.69
N GLY A 164 -1.38 17.79 12.42
CA GLY A 164 -1.38 17.93 13.88
C GLY A 164 -0.89 19.27 14.42
N HIS A 165 -0.64 20.27 13.57
CA HIS A 165 -0.28 21.62 14.03
C HIS A 165 -1.50 22.47 14.45
N GLY A 166 -2.71 21.92 14.34
CA GLY A 166 -3.96 22.62 14.67
C GLY A 166 -4.48 23.48 13.51
N GLY A 167 -5.65 24.05 13.70
CA GLY A 167 -6.35 24.83 12.67
C GLY A 167 -7.67 24.18 12.26
N LEU A 168 -8.52 24.93 11.53
CA LEU A 168 -9.78 24.43 11.01
C LEU A 168 -9.59 23.74 9.64
N GLU A 169 -8.60 24.19 8.88
CA GLU A 169 -8.22 23.64 7.57
C GLU A 169 -6.71 23.38 7.55
N THR A 170 -6.27 22.35 6.86
CA THR A 170 -4.85 21.97 6.75
C THR A 170 -4.37 22.14 5.31
N PRO A 171 -3.31 22.94 5.06
CA PRO A 171 -2.74 23.09 3.73
C PRO A 171 -2.25 21.77 3.14
N TYR A 172 -2.38 21.65 1.81
CA TYR A 172 -1.81 20.54 1.05
C TYR A 172 -0.39 20.85 0.63
N ASP A 173 0.48 19.88 0.78
CA ASP A 173 1.85 19.90 0.28
C ASP A 173 1.89 19.27 -1.13
N SER A 174 2.81 19.74 -1.97
CA SER A 174 3.06 19.09 -3.27
C SER A 174 3.60 17.67 -3.08
N GLN A 175 3.35 16.80 -4.06
CA GLN A 175 3.92 15.44 -4.00
C GLN A 175 5.45 15.44 -3.95
N GLU A 176 6.11 16.42 -4.57
CA GLU A 176 7.56 16.60 -4.50
C GLU A 176 8.04 16.88 -3.08
N GLU A 177 7.39 17.82 -2.37
CA GLU A 177 7.74 18.16 -0.97
C GLU A 177 7.52 16.96 -0.04
N ILE A 178 6.43 16.22 -0.24
CA ILE A 178 6.14 14.99 0.51
C ILE A 178 7.26 13.96 0.30
N TYR A 179 7.66 13.71 -0.96
CA TYR A 179 8.74 12.78 -1.27
C TYR A 179 10.09 13.23 -0.68
N LYS A 180 10.41 14.52 -0.73
CA LYS A 180 11.61 15.06 -0.06
C LYS A 180 11.58 14.78 1.44
N SER A 181 10.43 14.97 2.09
CA SER A 181 10.27 14.65 3.52
C SER A 181 10.46 13.14 3.79
N PHE A 182 9.97 12.25 2.92
CA PHE A 182 10.17 10.81 3.10
C PHE A 182 11.65 10.42 3.15
N PHE A 183 12.48 10.98 2.27
CA PHE A 183 13.91 10.71 2.30
C PHE A 183 14.59 11.26 3.56
N VAL A 184 14.21 12.45 4.00
CA VAL A 184 14.73 13.03 5.25
C VAL A 184 14.34 12.19 6.46
N ASP A 185 13.08 11.76 6.54
CA ASP A 185 12.57 10.91 7.61
C ASP A 185 13.25 9.51 7.63
N LEU A 186 13.47 8.92 6.44
CA LEU A 186 14.15 7.63 6.32
C LEU A 186 15.64 7.74 6.66
N ASP A 187 16.34 8.77 6.19
CA ASP A 187 17.76 8.97 6.50
C ASP A 187 17.95 9.10 8.02
N ALA A 188 17.15 9.93 8.69
CA ALA A 188 17.21 10.08 10.14
C ALA A 188 16.89 8.77 10.89
N ALA A 189 15.91 7.99 10.41
CA ALA A 189 15.56 6.71 11.02
C ALA A 189 16.64 5.64 10.80
N ILE A 190 17.29 5.62 9.64
CA ILE A 190 18.39 4.72 9.31
C ILE A 190 19.59 5.01 10.21
N ASP A 191 19.99 6.29 10.33
CA ASP A 191 21.11 6.70 11.18
C ASP A 191 20.86 6.30 12.65
N GLU A 192 19.67 6.57 13.19
CA GLU A 192 19.31 6.21 14.56
C GLU A 192 19.35 4.69 14.80
N LEU A 193 18.78 3.89 13.86
CA LEU A 193 18.82 2.44 14.00
C LEU A 193 20.24 1.86 13.88
N GLN A 194 21.10 2.41 13.01
CA GLN A 194 22.51 2.01 12.90
C GLN A 194 23.26 2.28 14.20
N ASP A 195 23.10 3.49 14.76
CA ASP A 195 23.72 3.88 16.03
C ASP A 195 23.23 2.97 17.18
N TYR A 196 21.93 2.75 17.29
CA TYR A 196 21.36 1.88 18.32
C TYR A 196 21.86 0.44 18.22
N ILE A 197 21.85 -0.15 17.02
CA ILE A 197 22.32 -1.53 16.78
C ILE A 197 23.81 -1.67 17.12
N SER A 198 24.61 -0.66 16.83
CA SER A 198 26.05 -0.66 17.12
C SER A 198 26.35 -0.73 18.62
N VAL A 199 25.56 -0.05 19.45
CA VAL A 199 25.70 0.02 20.91
C VAL A 199 24.97 -1.15 21.61
N HIS A 200 23.86 -1.61 21.06
CA HIS A 200 22.97 -2.60 21.65
C HIS A 200 22.72 -3.79 20.70
N PRO A 201 23.75 -4.55 20.29
CA PRO A 201 23.61 -5.63 19.30
C PRO A 201 22.63 -6.71 19.78
N GLY A 202 21.64 -7.04 18.95
CA GLY A 202 20.63 -8.06 19.23
C GLY A 202 19.51 -7.64 20.19
N SER A 203 19.49 -6.39 20.66
CA SER A 203 18.39 -5.84 21.44
C SER A 203 17.12 -5.76 20.61
N LYS A 204 15.94 -6.06 21.24
CA LYS A 204 14.62 -6.07 20.59
C LYS A 204 13.58 -5.37 21.47
N PRO A 205 13.70 -4.05 21.70
CA PRO A 205 12.82 -3.35 22.63
C PRO A 205 11.34 -3.39 22.21
N LEU A 206 11.05 -3.41 20.88
CA LEU A 206 9.69 -3.50 20.35
C LEU A 206 9.15 -4.93 20.24
N ASN A 207 9.81 -5.96 20.78
CA ASN A 207 9.43 -7.37 20.58
C ASN A 207 7.99 -7.72 20.97
N LYS A 208 7.38 -6.94 21.88
CA LYS A 208 5.99 -7.13 22.35
C LYS A 208 4.96 -6.41 21.48
N TYR A 209 5.39 -5.54 20.59
CA TYR A 209 4.50 -4.63 19.85
C TYR A 209 4.64 -4.78 18.33
N ASP A 210 5.79 -5.24 17.84
CA ASP A 210 6.10 -5.37 16.42
C ASP A 210 5.59 -6.71 15.87
N LEU A 211 4.65 -6.65 14.93
CA LEU A 211 4.01 -7.78 14.24
C LEU A 211 4.70 -8.14 12.91
N VAL A 212 5.73 -7.38 12.51
CA VAL A 212 6.44 -7.58 11.23
C VAL A 212 7.75 -8.30 11.45
N TYR A 213 8.60 -7.79 12.32
CA TYR A 213 9.94 -8.30 12.56
C TYR A 213 10.22 -8.72 14.01
N GLY A 214 9.22 -8.61 14.90
CA GLY A 214 9.36 -8.97 16.32
C GLY A 214 10.42 -8.14 17.04
N GLY A 215 10.54 -6.87 16.70
CA GLY A 215 11.52 -5.94 17.26
C GLY A 215 12.94 -6.09 16.73
N ASP A 216 13.15 -6.83 15.62
CA ASP A 216 14.46 -6.99 15.01
C ASP A 216 14.86 -5.75 14.21
N PHE A 217 15.61 -4.85 14.83
CA PHE A 217 16.01 -3.59 14.22
C PHE A 217 16.98 -3.76 13.04
N THR A 218 17.71 -4.85 12.95
CA THR A 218 18.53 -5.15 11.76
C THR A 218 17.65 -5.38 10.53
N LYS A 219 16.50 -6.02 10.69
CA LYS A 219 15.53 -6.19 9.62
C LYS A 219 14.79 -4.89 9.30
N TRP A 220 14.43 -4.09 10.31
CA TRP A 220 13.86 -2.76 10.11
C TRP A 220 14.81 -1.84 9.34
N LEU A 221 16.11 -1.87 9.64
CA LEU A 221 17.13 -1.13 8.90
C LEU A 221 17.18 -1.53 7.43
N LYS A 222 17.18 -2.84 7.13
CA LYS A 222 17.11 -3.34 5.75
C LYS A 222 15.82 -2.93 5.05
N PHE A 223 14.69 -2.97 5.75
CA PHE A 223 13.40 -2.51 5.19
C PHE A 223 13.43 -1.01 4.89
N ALA A 224 13.96 -0.17 5.79
CA ALA A 224 14.07 1.27 5.58
C ALA A 224 14.92 1.60 4.34
N ASN A 225 16.10 0.97 4.19
CA ASN A 225 16.94 1.11 3.01
C ASN A 225 16.24 0.61 1.73
N SER A 226 15.49 -0.48 1.82
CA SER A 226 14.73 -1.01 0.69
C SER A 226 13.57 -0.10 0.27
N LEU A 227 12.90 0.54 1.25
CA LEU A 227 11.89 1.54 1.00
C LEU A 227 12.51 2.81 0.38
N LYS A 228 13.67 3.26 0.88
CA LYS A 228 14.45 4.35 0.28
C LYS A 228 14.80 4.05 -1.18
N LEU A 229 15.24 2.82 -1.48
CA LEU A 229 15.51 2.37 -2.86
C LEU A 229 14.23 2.39 -3.72
N ARG A 230 13.09 1.88 -3.23
CA ARG A 230 11.78 1.93 -3.93
C ARG A 230 11.41 3.37 -4.29
N LEU A 231 11.51 4.29 -3.33
CA LEU A 231 11.18 5.70 -3.54
C LEU A 231 12.16 6.40 -4.50
N ALA A 232 13.46 6.10 -4.44
CA ALA A 232 14.45 6.62 -5.37
C ALA A 232 14.22 6.13 -6.81
N MET A 233 13.82 4.87 -6.98
CA MET A 233 13.41 4.36 -8.29
C MET A 233 12.10 4.99 -8.76
N ARG A 234 11.16 5.31 -7.86
CA ARG A 234 9.92 6.02 -8.19
C ARG A 234 10.19 7.39 -8.82
N THR A 235 11.18 8.11 -8.32
CA THR A 235 11.56 9.44 -8.81
C THR A 235 12.54 9.42 -9.99
N SER A 236 12.89 8.24 -10.53
CA SER A 236 13.94 8.08 -11.56
C SER A 236 13.63 8.73 -12.91
N TYR A 237 12.40 9.18 -13.15
CA TYR A 237 11.98 9.95 -14.32
C TYR A 237 11.69 11.42 -14.01
N VAL A 238 12.03 11.88 -12.80
CA VAL A 238 11.84 13.28 -12.41
C VAL A 238 13.17 14.03 -12.60
N ASP A 239 13.21 14.87 -13.61
CA ASP A 239 14.40 15.67 -13.91
C ASP A 239 14.68 16.67 -12.78
N GLY A 240 15.95 16.76 -12.35
CA GLY A 240 16.42 17.73 -11.36
C GLY A 240 15.95 17.44 -9.92
N PHE A 241 15.35 16.28 -9.65
CA PHE A 241 14.99 15.93 -8.26
C PHE A 241 16.23 15.68 -7.41
N GLU A 242 16.29 16.41 -6.31
CA GLU A 242 17.36 16.28 -5.32
C GLU A 242 16.84 16.45 -3.89
N VAL A 243 17.43 15.71 -2.97
CA VAL A 243 17.22 15.82 -1.52
C VAL A 243 18.58 15.98 -0.85
N ASN A 244 18.79 17.08 -0.12
CA ASN A 244 20.07 17.39 0.54
C ASN A 244 21.27 17.29 -0.42
N GLY A 245 21.10 17.70 -1.69
CA GLY A 245 22.13 17.65 -2.74
C GLY A 245 22.40 16.24 -3.30
N LYS A 246 21.56 15.24 -2.98
CA LYS A 246 21.63 13.88 -3.54
C LYS A 246 20.52 13.67 -4.57
N THR A 247 20.89 13.22 -5.75
CA THR A 247 19.95 12.83 -6.81
C THR A 247 19.28 11.50 -6.52
N SER A 248 18.20 11.14 -7.26
CA SER A 248 17.56 9.81 -7.18
C SER A 248 18.58 8.66 -7.32
N GLN A 249 19.56 8.79 -8.23
CA GLN A 249 20.63 7.84 -8.39
C GLN A 249 21.45 7.68 -7.10
N GLN A 250 21.93 8.78 -6.54
CA GLN A 250 22.77 8.76 -5.33
C GLN A 250 22.03 8.21 -4.12
N LEU A 251 20.74 8.55 -3.97
CA LEU A 251 19.87 8.00 -2.92
C LEU A 251 19.69 6.48 -3.05
N ALA A 252 19.52 5.99 -4.29
CA ALA A 252 19.39 4.56 -4.57
C ALA A 252 20.69 3.79 -4.33
N GLU A 253 21.83 4.33 -4.80
CA GLU A 253 23.16 3.73 -4.62
C GLU A 253 23.55 3.66 -3.14
N GLU A 254 23.23 4.70 -2.38
CA GLU A 254 23.44 4.75 -0.93
C GLU A 254 22.62 3.67 -0.23
N ALA A 255 21.32 3.58 -0.52
CA ALA A 255 20.44 2.56 0.07
C ALA A 255 20.95 1.14 -0.17
N VAL A 256 21.42 0.84 -1.39
CA VAL A 256 21.99 -0.48 -1.72
C VAL A 256 23.29 -0.73 -0.96
N LYS A 257 24.16 0.28 -0.84
CA LYS A 257 25.44 0.20 -0.13
C LYS A 257 25.23 -0.05 1.37
N GLU A 258 24.27 0.62 2.00
CA GLU A 258 23.95 0.47 3.43
C GLU A 258 23.24 -0.85 3.77
N GLY A 259 22.71 -1.55 2.77
CA GLY A 259 22.14 -2.88 2.90
C GLY A 259 20.60 -2.92 2.83
N VAL A 260 20.12 -3.57 1.77
CA VAL A 260 18.70 -3.78 1.47
C VAL A 260 18.28 -5.23 1.77
N ILE A 261 16.97 -5.51 1.69
CA ILE A 261 16.44 -6.87 1.73
C ILE A 261 16.98 -7.68 0.55
N THR A 262 17.60 -8.83 0.83
CA THR A 262 18.15 -9.75 -0.19
C THR A 262 17.69 -11.17 0.00
N GLU A 263 17.19 -11.53 1.18
CA GLU A 263 16.73 -12.87 1.52
C GLU A 263 15.22 -12.87 1.84
N ASN A 264 14.52 -13.96 1.49
CA ASN A 264 13.09 -14.10 1.77
C ASN A 264 12.76 -14.09 3.27
N ALA A 265 13.71 -14.44 4.13
CA ALA A 265 13.57 -14.34 5.60
C ALA A 265 13.57 -12.89 6.12
N GLU A 266 13.89 -11.94 5.24
CA GLU A 266 13.92 -10.50 5.52
C GLU A 266 12.70 -9.76 4.94
N ASN A 267 11.82 -10.47 4.21
CA ASN A 267 10.60 -9.87 3.64
C ASN A 267 9.78 -9.16 4.72
N ALA A 268 9.23 -8.00 4.39
CA ALA A 268 8.33 -7.28 5.28
C ALA A 268 6.93 -7.89 5.20
N LEU A 269 6.61 -8.71 6.19
CA LEU A 269 5.39 -9.52 6.28
C LEU A 269 4.68 -9.23 7.60
N LEU A 270 3.51 -8.61 7.54
CA LEU A 270 2.65 -8.46 8.72
C LEU A 270 1.95 -9.79 9.02
N GLN A 271 2.06 -10.26 10.26
CA GLN A 271 1.52 -11.54 10.70
C GLN A 271 1.04 -11.51 12.15
N SER A 272 0.22 -12.47 12.54
CA SER A 272 -0.24 -12.61 13.92
C SER A 272 0.93 -12.78 14.89
N GLY A 273 0.86 -12.11 16.04
CA GLY A 273 1.88 -12.17 17.07
C GLY A 273 1.45 -11.45 18.34
N ASN A 274 2.13 -11.72 19.44
CA ASN A 274 1.95 -10.99 20.71
C ASN A 274 0.49 -10.96 21.25
N GLY A 275 -0.32 -11.99 20.94
CA GLY A 275 -1.74 -12.03 21.30
C GLY A 275 -2.66 -11.24 20.35
N ILE A 276 -2.11 -10.62 19.32
CA ILE A 276 -2.87 -9.92 18.27
C ILE A 276 -3.02 -10.86 17.08
N SER A 277 -4.26 -11.03 16.62
CA SER A 277 -4.57 -11.81 15.43
C SER A 277 -4.62 -10.89 14.20
N VAL A 278 -3.86 -11.25 13.18
CA VAL A 278 -3.92 -10.62 11.86
C VAL A 278 -4.53 -11.62 10.89
N PHE A 279 -5.63 -11.25 10.26
CA PHE A 279 -6.27 -12.04 9.20
C PHE A 279 -6.06 -11.33 7.87
N HIS A 280 -5.63 -12.06 6.84
CA HIS A 280 -5.48 -11.46 5.53
C HIS A 280 -6.86 -11.14 4.93
N PRO A 281 -7.22 -9.84 4.75
CA PRO A 281 -8.59 -9.45 4.41
C PRO A 281 -9.02 -9.89 3.00
N LEU A 282 -8.08 -10.14 2.09
CA LEU A 282 -8.37 -10.65 0.76
C LEU A 282 -9.17 -11.96 0.79
N LYS A 283 -8.97 -12.80 1.85
CA LYS A 283 -9.76 -14.02 2.06
C LYS A 283 -11.26 -13.71 2.17
N ILE A 284 -11.62 -12.65 2.87
CA ILE A 284 -13.03 -12.21 2.98
C ILE A 284 -13.54 -11.75 1.61
N CYS A 285 -12.74 -10.98 0.88
CA CYS A 285 -13.15 -10.44 -0.43
C CYS A 285 -13.43 -11.54 -1.47
N TRP A 286 -12.56 -12.57 -1.57
CA TRP A 286 -12.74 -13.60 -2.59
C TRP A 286 -13.67 -14.73 -2.18
N ASP A 287 -13.77 -15.05 -0.89
CA ASP A 287 -14.58 -16.16 -0.38
C ASP A 287 -15.92 -15.68 0.18
N ASN A 288 -15.92 -14.96 1.31
CA ASN A 288 -17.17 -14.56 1.97
C ASN A 288 -18.04 -13.66 1.07
N TYR A 289 -17.44 -12.64 0.44
CA TYR A 289 -18.15 -11.75 -0.46
C TYR A 289 -18.27 -12.30 -1.88
N SER A 290 -17.38 -13.18 -2.27
CA SER A 290 -17.27 -13.68 -3.66
C SER A 290 -17.21 -12.52 -4.67
N ASP A 291 -16.44 -11.45 -4.34
CA ASP A 291 -16.44 -10.22 -5.13
C ASP A 291 -15.24 -10.09 -6.08
N VAL A 292 -14.23 -10.96 -5.96
CA VAL A 292 -13.01 -10.86 -6.74
C VAL A 292 -12.53 -12.22 -7.24
N ARG A 293 -11.96 -12.21 -8.46
CA ARG A 293 -11.32 -13.37 -9.11
C ARG A 293 -10.03 -12.93 -9.81
N MET A 294 -9.28 -13.88 -10.31
CA MET A 294 -8.09 -13.66 -11.12
C MET A 294 -8.37 -12.69 -12.27
N GLY A 295 -7.47 -11.75 -12.50
CA GLY A 295 -7.53 -10.84 -13.65
C GLY A 295 -7.12 -11.52 -14.96
N ALA A 296 -7.70 -11.07 -16.07
CA ALA A 296 -7.33 -11.56 -17.40
C ALA A 296 -5.88 -11.23 -17.77
N ASP A 297 -5.34 -10.14 -17.22
CA ASP A 297 -3.97 -9.69 -17.46
C ASP A 297 -2.95 -10.69 -16.90
N ILE A 298 -3.09 -11.04 -15.61
CA ILE A 298 -2.20 -12.01 -14.97
C ILE A 298 -2.38 -13.41 -15.56
N GLU A 299 -3.60 -13.78 -15.95
CA GLU A 299 -3.84 -15.03 -16.69
C GLU A 299 -3.05 -15.06 -17.99
N SER A 300 -3.20 -14.05 -18.85
CA SER A 300 -2.54 -13.96 -20.16
C SER A 300 -1.02 -14.08 -20.04
N ILE A 301 -0.42 -13.35 -19.09
CA ILE A 301 1.02 -13.31 -18.90
C ILE A 301 1.52 -14.65 -18.33
N MET A 302 0.97 -15.11 -17.22
CA MET A 302 1.50 -16.30 -16.52
C MET A 302 1.20 -17.61 -17.25
N LYS A 303 0.03 -17.74 -17.91
CA LYS A 303 -0.24 -18.89 -18.80
C LYS A 303 0.74 -18.90 -19.97
N GLY A 304 0.95 -17.75 -20.61
CA GLY A 304 1.88 -17.63 -21.72
C GLY A 304 3.31 -18.02 -21.36
N TYR A 305 3.71 -17.73 -20.14
CA TYR A 305 5.01 -18.14 -19.59
C TYR A 305 5.03 -19.60 -19.11
N SER A 306 3.89 -20.29 -19.07
CA SER A 306 3.73 -21.57 -18.36
C SER A 306 4.31 -21.47 -16.94
N ASP A 307 4.02 -20.37 -16.24
CA ASP A 307 4.63 -20.00 -14.97
C ASP A 307 4.14 -20.90 -13.83
N PRO A 308 5.02 -21.67 -13.17
CA PRO A 308 4.63 -22.56 -12.07
C PRO A 308 4.05 -21.81 -10.86
N ARG A 309 4.34 -20.52 -10.70
CA ARG A 309 3.79 -19.70 -9.62
C ARG A 309 2.29 -19.45 -9.78
N LEU A 310 1.74 -19.61 -10.99
CA LEU A 310 0.29 -19.45 -11.23
C LEU A 310 -0.54 -20.35 -10.31
N ALA A 311 -0.15 -21.61 -10.14
CA ALA A 311 -0.80 -22.57 -9.25
C ALA A 311 -0.55 -22.30 -7.74
N LYS A 312 0.32 -21.35 -7.42
CA LYS A 312 0.55 -20.86 -6.04
C LYS A 312 -0.26 -19.59 -5.76
N TYR A 313 -0.47 -18.78 -6.78
CA TYR A 313 -1.19 -17.52 -6.69
C TYR A 313 -2.71 -17.68 -6.72
N PHE A 314 -3.19 -18.68 -7.49
CA PHE A 314 -4.62 -18.89 -7.71
C PHE A 314 -5.02 -20.35 -7.58
N GLN A 315 -6.28 -20.56 -7.22
CA GLN A 315 -6.94 -21.85 -7.18
C GLN A 315 -7.39 -22.24 -8.61
N GLU A 316 -7.52 -23.55 -8.87
CA GLU A 316 -8.08 -24.03 -10.13
C GLU A 316 -9.53 -23.56 -10.31
N SER A 317 -9.90 -23.19 -11.50
CA SER A 317 -11.24 -22.77 -11.88
C SER A 317 -12.17 -23.99 -12.05
N GLU A 318 -13.47 -23.84 -11.83
CA GLU A 318 -14.46 -24.85 -12.21
C GLU A 318 -14.59 -25.02 -13.74
N TYR A 319 -14.06 -24.07 -14.53
CA TYR A 319 -13.92 -24.22 -15.99
C TYR A 319 -12.66 -24.98 -16.39
N GLY A 320 -11.85 -25.40 -15.42
CA GLY A 320 -10.57 -26.03 -15.67
C GLY A 320 -10.70 -27.35 -16.42
N GLU A 321 -9.92 -27.50 -17.48
CA GLU A 321 -9.76 -28.70 -18.27
C GLU A 321 -8.31 -29.21 -18.19
N ALA A 322 -8.07 -30.42 -18.69
CA ALA A 322 -6.71 -30.97 -18.73
C ALA A 322 -5.79 -30.05 -19.54
N GLY A 323 -4.79 -29.45 -18.86
CA GLY A 323 -3.82 -28.52 -19.46
C GLY A 323 -4.22 -27.04 -19.43
N ASP A 324 -5.46 -26.69 -19.05
CA ASP A 324 -5.93 -25.30 -18.88
C ASP A 324 -6.85 -25.19 -17.66
N LYS A 325 -6.26 -24.97 -16.49
CA LYS A 325 -6.97 -25.05 -15.21
C LYS A 325 -7.32 -23.69 -14.58
N PHE A 326 -6.73 -22.59 -15.08
CA PHE A 326 -6.85 -21.28 -14.46
C PHE A 326 -7.56 -20.31 -15.40
N HIS A 327 -8.61 -19.66 -14.94
CA HIS A 327 -9.40 -18.74 -15.73
C HIS A 327 -9.77 -17.50 -14.93
N GLY A 328 -9.55 -16.33 -15.49
CA GLY A 328 -9.84 -15.03 -14.91
C GLY A 328 -10.98 -14.30 -15.64
N ALA A 329 -11.10 -13.02 -15.33
CA ALA A 329 -12.06 -12.12 -15.96
C ALA A 329 -11.39 -10.80 -16.42
N ARG A 330 -11.97 -10.18 -17.46
CA ARG A 330 -11.60 -8.84 -17.90
C ARG A 330 -12.17 -7.78 -16.97
N LEU A 331 -11.36 -6.80 -16.60
CA LEU A 331 -11.85 -5.60 -15.91
C LEU A 331 -12.86 -4.85 -16.79
N GLY A 332 -13.97 -4.40 -16.21
CA GLY A 332 -15.05 -3.68 -16.90
C GLY A 332 -16.11 -4.57 -17.54
N VAL A 333 -16.14 -5.87 -17.24
CA VAL A 333 -17.30 -6.70 -17.55
C VAL A 333 -18.46 -6.34 -16.64
N ASN A 334 -19.64 -6.09 -17.23
CA ASN A 334 -20.84 -5.81 -16.44
C ASN A 334 -21.46 -7.14 -15.93
N VAL A 335 -21.13 -7.49 -14.71
CA VAL A 335 -21.63 -8.72 -14.06
C VAL A 335 -23.03 -8.44 -13.52
N THR A 336 -24.04 -9.03 -14.16
CA THR A 336 -25.46 -8.95 -13.72
C THR A 336 -25.87 -10.16 -12.88
N ASP A 337 -25.16 -11.29 -13.03
CA ASP A 337 -25.34 -12.52 -12.27
C ASP A 337 -23.96 -13.16 -12.04
N LYS A 338 -23.61 -13.41 -10.78
CA LYS A 338 -22.31 -13.99 -10.40
C LYS A 338 -22.12 -15.45 -10.78
N LYS A 339 -23.19 -16.22 -11.09
CA LYS A 339 -23.16 -17.69 -11.19
C LYS A 339 -22.07 -18.28 -12.09
N ASN A 340 -21.67 -17.56 -13.15
CA ASN A 340 -20.59 -17.98 -14.04
C ASN A 340 -19.24 -17.42 -13.58
N TYR A 341 -19.20 -16.21 -13.04
CA TYR A 341 -17.98 -15.55 -12.62
C TYR A 341 -17.40 -16.12 -11.32
N ILE A 342 -18.23 -16.61 -10.39
CA ILE A 342 -17.74 -17.25 -9.16
C ILE A 342 -16.97 -18.55 -9.42
N LYS A 343 -17.14 -19.18 -10.60
CA LYS A 343 -16.44 -20.38 -11.04
C LYS A 343 -15.01 -20.13 -11.53
N LEU A 344 -14.65 -18.87 -11.74
CA LEU A 344 -13.30 -18.46 -12.12
C LEU A 344 -12.31 -18.65 -10.96
N SER A 345 -11.02 -18.65 -11.27
CA SER A 345 -9.94 -18.84 -10.31
C SER A 345 -9.94 -17.77 -9.21
N SER A 346 -10.00 -18.22 -7.97
CA SER A 346 -9.87 -17.39 -6.77
C SER A 346 -8.41 -17.24 -6.37
N PRO A 347 -8.01 -16.15 -5.68
CA PRO A 347 -6.68 -16.06 -5.08
C PRO A 347 -6.42 -17.18 -4.07
N SER A 348 -5.20 -17.73 -4.02
CA SER A 348 -4.76 -18.71 -3.02
C SER A 348 -4.19 -17.99 -1.78
N ILE A 349 -4.89 -16.96 -1.32
CA ILE A 349 -4.57 -16.18 -0.12
C ILE A 349 -5.59 -16.52 0.95
N TYR A 350 -5.12 -17.03 2.08
CA TYR A 350 -5.94 -17.53 3.18
C TYR A 350 -5.84 -16.60 4.39
N ALA A 351 -6.65 -16.85 5.41
CA ALA A 351 -6.73 -15.99 6.59
C ALA A 351 -5.40 -15.86 7.36
N ASP A 352 -4.60 -16.91 7.36
CA ASP A 352 -3.30 -17.00 8.02
C ASP A 352 -2.12 -16.64 7.11
N THR A 353 -2.38 -16.31 5.83
CA THR A 353 -1.32 -15.82 4.93
C THR A 353 -0.83 -14.45 5.43
N PRO A 354 0.48 -14.25 5.65
CA PRO A 354 1.00 -12.95 6.02
C PRO A 354 0.69 -11.86 4.97
N VAL A 355 0.45 -10.62 5.42
CA VAL A 355 0.24 -9.49 4.51
C VAL A 355 1.59 -8.92 4.08
N GLN A 356 1.91 -9.07 2.82
CA GLN A 356 3.19 -8.65 2.25
C GLN A 356 3.21 -7.15 1.95
N TRP A 357 4.24 -6.43 2.46
CA TRP A 357 4.51 -5.04 2.10
C TRP A 357 5.66 -4.91 1.10
N MET A 358 6.66 -5.80 1.23
CA MET A 358 7.85 -5.80 0.37
C MET A 358 8.52 -7.16 0.41
N CYS A 359 9.08 -7.60 -0.71
CA CYS A 359 9.79 -8.87 -0.81
C CYS A 359 11.18 -8.72 -1.45
N ALA A 360 12.07 -9.68 -1.16
CA ALA A 360 13.43 -9.71 -1.70
C ALA A 360 13.45 -9.67 -3.23
N ALA A 361 12.53 -10.38 -3.87
CA ALA A 361 12.42 -10.39 -5.33
C ALA A 361 12.23 -8.97 -5.91
N GLU A 362 11.38 -8.15 -5.32
CA GLU A 362 11.18 -6.75 -5.73
C GLU A 362 12.49 -5.99 -5.69
N ILE A 363 13.26 -6.13 -4.62
CA ILE A 363 14.50 -5.39 -4.41
C ILE A 363 15.55 -5.77 -5.47
N TYR A 364 15.63 -7.03 -5.84
CA TYR A 364 16.51 -7.46 -6.94
C TYR A 364 16.08 -6.81 -8.28
N PHE A 365 14.79 -6.69 -8.55
CA PHE A 365 14.32 -6.03 -9.77
C PHE A 365 14.52 -4.51 -9.76
N LEU A 366 14.37 -3.84 -8.62
CA LEU A 366 14.72 -2.41 -8.47
C LEU A 366 16.23 -2.19 -8.75
N ARG A 367 17.08 -3.07 -8.22
CA ARG A 367 18.53 -3.05 -8.49
C ARG A 367 18.84 -3.35 -9.95
N ALA A 368 18.14 -4.31 -10.57
CA ALA A 368 18.30 -4.61 -12.00
C ALA A 368 17.95 -3.40 -12.88
N GLU A 369 16.84 -2.71 -12.58
CA GLU A 369 16.46 -1.48 -13.27
C GLU A 369 17.48 -0.34 -13.03
N GLY A 370 17.91 -0.13 -11.78
CA GLY A 370 18.94 0.87 -11.47
C GLY A 370 20.25 0.60 -12.23
N LYS A 371 20.72 -0.65 -12.25
CA LYS A 371 21.91 -1.04 -13.02
C LYS A 371 21.69 -0.83 -14.53
N PHE A 372 20.52 -1.18 -15.06
CA PHE A 372 20.14 -0.91 -16.44
C PHE A 372 20.22 0.60 -16.79
N ARG A 373 19.94 1.48 -15.84
CA ARG A 373 20.11 2.94 -15.97
C ARG A 373 21.56 3.40 -15.81
N GLY A 374 22.51 2.50 -15.58
CA GLY A 374 23.92 2.82 -15.37
C GLY A 374 24.29 3.13 -13.90
N TRP A 375 23.40 2.90 -12.94
CA TRP A 375 23.63 3.14 -11.51
C TRP A 375 24.45 1.99 -10.88
N ASN A 376 25.11 2.25 -9.77
CA ASN A 376 25.86 1.22 -9.02
C ASN A 376 24.94 0.45 -8.06
N MET A 377 24.40 -0.67 -8.51
CA MET A 377 23.41 -1.47 -7.79
C MET A 377 23.98 -2.79 -7.20
N GLY A 378 25.32 -2.95 -7.17
CA GLY A 378 25.96 -4.11 -6.54
C GLY A 378 25.76 -5.44 -7.30
N GLY A 379 25.69 -5.39 -8.64
CA GLY A 379 25.59 -6.56 -9.53
C GLY A 379 25.33 -6.15 -10.97
N GLU A 380 25.37 -7.12 -11.89
CA GLU A 380 25.05 -6.91 -13.29
C GLU A 380 23.54 -7.11 -13.55
N VAL A 381 23.02 -6.46 -14.61
CA VAL A 381 21.56 -6.42 -14.89
C VAL A 381 20.97 -7.82 -14.99
N GLU A 382 21.58 -8.70 -15.79
CA GLU A 382 21.10 -10.05 -16.01
C GLU A 382 21.13 -10.89 -14.72
N GLU A 383 22.21 -10.75 -13.91
CA GLU A 383 22.36 -11.45 -12.64
C GLU A 383 21.28 -11.04 -11.65
N LEU A 384 21.07 -9.74 -11.47
CA LEU A 384 20.05 -9.18 -10.59
C LEU A 384 18.64 -9.55 -11.04
N TYR A 385 18.36 -9.51 -12.35
CA TYR A 385 17.11 -9.95 -12.94
C TYR A 385 16.81 -11.43 -12.65
N LYS A 386 17.78 -12.32 -12.89
CA LYS A 386 17.67 -13.76 -12.60
C LYS A 386 17.52 -14.04 -11.10
N ALA A 387 18.24 -13.30 -10.26
CA ALA A 387 18.12 -13.41 -8.81
C ALA A 387 16.71 -13.02 -8.33
N GLY A 388 16.13 -11.96 -8.87
CA GLY A 388 14.75 -11.56 -8.55
C GLY A 388 13.73 -12.64 -8.88
N ILE A 389 13.84 -13.27 -10.07
CA ILE A 389 12.99 -14.41 -10.44
C ILE A 389 13.19 -15.56 -9.44
N THR A 390 14.45 -15.93 -9.17
CA THR A 390 14.78 -17.04 -8.27
C THR A 390 14.21 -16.81 -6.86
N LYS A 391 14.35 -15.61 -6.30
CA LYS A 391 13.79 -15.26 -4.98
C LYS A 391 12.27 -15.36 -4.95
N SER A 392 11.59 -14.96 -6.02
CA SER A 392 10.15 -15.12 -6.13
C SER A 392 9.72 -16.61 -6.17
N PHE A 393 10.44 -17.44 -6.92
CA PHE A 393 10.17 -18.89 -6.95
C PHE A 393 10.40 -19.55 -5.60
N GLU A 394 11.48 -19.21 -4.92
CA GLU A 394 11.80 -19.68 -3.56
C GLU A 394 10.70 -19.28 -2.56
N GLN A 395 10.27 -18.02 -2.56
CA GLN A 395 9.24 -17.50 -1.67
C GLN A 395 7.93 -18.30 -1.80
N TRP A 396 7.53 -18.64 -3.01
CA TRP A 396 6.28 -19.35 -3.26
C TRP A 396 6.42 -20.88 -3.31
N GLY A 397 7.60 -21.41 -3.08
CA GLY A 397 7.86 -22.84 -3.15
C GLY A 397 7.50 -23.43 -4.51
N ALA A 398 7.78 -22.69 -5.59
CA ALA A 398 7.58 -23.11 -6.97
C ALA A 398 8.89 -23.66 -7.55
N ALA A 399 8.81 -24.67 -8.42
CA ALA A 399 10.00 -25.23 -9.06
C ALA A 399 10.46 -24.30 -10.20
N LEU A 400 11.70 -23.80 -10.12
CA LEU A 400 12.28 -22.94 -11.14
C LEU A 400 12.47 -23.67 -12.48
N GLY A 401 13.00 -24.91 -12.43
CA GLY A 401 13.23 -25.74 -13.62
C GLY A 401 14.03 -24.99 -14.71
N ASP A 402 13.50 -25.00 -15.92
CA ASP A 402 14.05 -24.33 -17.10
C ASP A 402 13.56 -22.88 -17.31
N TYR A 403 12.82 -22.32 -16.36
CA TYR A 403 12.13 -21.03 -16.52
C TYR A 403 13.02 -19.90 -17.06
N LEU A 404 14.26 -19.80 -16.57
CA LEU A 404 15.20 -18.75 -16.95
C LEU A 404 15.76 -18.88 -18.37
N THR A 405 15.58 -20.04 -19.00
CA THR A 405 16.15 -20.37 -20.33
C THR A 405 15.10 -20.68 -21.39
N ARG A 406 13.82 -20.43 -21.07
CA ARG A 406 12.70 -20.67 -21.98
C ARG A 406 12.75 -19.79 -23.23
N GLY A 407 12.57 -20.42 -24.39
CA GLY A 407 12.64 -19.75 -25.69
C GLY A 407 11.44 -18.85 -26.01
N ASP A 408 11.40 -18.31 -27.22
CA ASP A 408 10.47 -17.28 -27.68
C ASP A 408 8.97 -17.71 -27.74
N ALA A 409 8.69 -19.00 -27.59
CA ALA A 409 7.32 -19.50 -27.47
C ALA A 409 6.65 -19.05 -26.15
N TYR A 410 7.44 -18.78 -25.11
CA TYR A 410 6.96 -18.41 -23.78
C TYR A 410 6.80 -16.90 -23.67
N LYS A 411 5.62 -16.41 -24.03
CA LYS A 411 5.23 -14.98 -24.04
C LYS A 411 3.73 -14.87 -23.73
N PRO A 412 3.23 -13.69 -23.32
CA PRO A 412 1.81 -13.48 -23.06
C PRO A 412 0.91 -14.02 -24.17
N VAL A 413 -0.17 -14.68 -23.79
CA VAL A 413 -1.12 -15.32 -24.73
C VAL A 413 -2.45 -14.58 -24.80
N ARG A 414 -3.24 -14.88 -25.83
CA ARG A 414 -4.62 -14.43 -25.93
C ARG A 414 -5.39 -14.83 -24.67
N PHE A 415 -6.11 -13.90 -24.07
CA PHE A 415 -7.13 -14.21 -23.08
C PHE A 415 -8.39 -14.68 -23.78
N THR A 416 -8.90 -15.85 -23.36
CA THR A 416 -10.16 -16.42 -23.89
C THR A 416 -11.16 -16.52 -22.75
N ALA A 417 -12.23 -15.74 -22.83
CA ALA A 417 -13.26 -15.74 -21.80
C ALA A 417 -13.98 -17.09 -21.76
N PRO A 418 -14.09 -17.77 -20.60
CA PRO A 418 -14.83 -19.00 -20.46
C PRO A 418 -16.32 -18.85 -20.82
N SER A 419 -16.99 -19.97 -21.10
CA SER A 419 -18.42 -19.98 -21.46
C SER A 419 -19.28 -19.27 -20.41
N GLY A 420 -20.11 -18.33 -20.84
CA GLY A 420 -20.98 -17.53 -19.97
C GLY A 420 -20.27 -16.35 -19.29
N THR A 421 -19.00 -16.07 -19.62
CA THR A 421 -18.28 -14.84 -19.30
C THR A 421 -17.94 -14.07 -20.58
N LEU A 422 -17.37 -12.84 -20.45
CA LEU A 422 -17.15 -11.93 -21.58
C LEU A 422 -15.71 -11.41 -21.60
N GLY A 423 -15.30 -10.84 -22.75
CA GLY A 423 -14.12 -10.03 -22.84
C GLY A 423 -12.89 -10.69 -23.47
N THR A 424 -13.06 -11.72 -24.31
CA THR A 424 -11.96 -12.32 -25.09
C THR A 424 -11.15 -11.24 -25.83
N VAL A 425 -9.80 -11.31 -25.74
CA VAL A 425 -8.89 -10.31 -26.32
C VAL A 425 -7.54 -10.93 -26.67
N ALA A 426 -6.89 -10.42 -27.76
CA ALA A 426 -5.52 -10.80 -28.11
C ALA A 426 -4.52 -10.29 -27.05
N ALA A 427 -3.37 -10.97 -26.93
CA ALA A 427 -2.27 -10.50 -26.10
C ALA A 427 -1.79 -9.11 -26.58
N VAL A 428 -1.43 -8.25 -25.62
CA VAL A 428 -0.96 -6.87 -25.87
C VAL A 428 0.55 -6.73 -25.75
N SER A 429 1.24 -7.80 -25.38
CA SER A 429 2.70 -7.89 -25.33
C SER A 429 3.18 -9.19 -25.94
N ALA A 430 4.44 -9.19 -26.40
CA ALA A 430 5.17 -10.37 -26.85
C ALA A 430 6.49 -10.54 -26.08
N ILE A 431 6.61 -9.91 -24.91
CA ILE A 431 7.84 -9.98 -24.10
C ILE A 431 8.07 -11.40 -23.60
N THR A 432 9.33 -11.85 -23.67
CA THR A 432 9.78 -13.18 -23.25
C THR A 432 10.49 -13.12 -21.91
N ILE A 433 10.71 -14.30 -21.30
CA ILE A 433 11.35 -14.42 -19.97
C ILE A 433 12.88 -14.26 -20.10
N THR A 434 13.50 -14.97 -21.03
CA THR A 434 14.96 -15.07 -21.13
C THR A 434 15.59 -13.71 -21.42
N TRP A 435 16.62 -13.38 -20.64
CA TRP A 435 17.39 -12.17 -20.84
C TRP A 435 18.11 -12.20 -22.20
N ASN A 436 18.11 -11.07 -22.90
CA ASN A 436 18.81 -10.92 -24.17
C ASN A 436 19.47 -9.53 -24.23
N GLU A 437 20.80 -9.53 -24.21
CA GLU A 437 21.60 -8.30 -24.24
C GLU A 437 21.41 -7.48 -25.54
N ASN A 438 21.02 -8.13 -26.62
CA ASN A 438 20.80 -7.47 -27.93
C ASN A 438 19.41 -6.87 -28.08
N ASP A 439 18.52 -7.02 -27.10
CA ASP A 439 17.22 -6.36 -27.12
C ASP A 439 17.35 -4.85 -26.94
N SER A 440 16.38 -4.10 -27.47
CA SER A 440 16.28 -2.66 -27.23
C SER A 440 16.07 -2.36 -25.74
N ASP A 441 16.44 -1.16 -25.32
CA ASP A 441 16.29 -0.70 -23.94
C ASP A 441 14.85 -0.81 -23.45
N GLU A 442 13.85 -0.47 -24.28
CA GLU A 442 12.44 -0.62 -23.96
C GLU A 442 12.04 -2.09 -23.71
N LYS A 443 12.57 -3.04 -24.50
CA LYS A 443 12.32 -4.46 -24.25
C LYS A 443 13.00 -4.97 -22.99
N LYS A 444 14.22 -4.53 -22.70
CA LYS A 444 14.92 -4.87 -21.46
C LYS A 444 14.13 -4.38 -20.24
N LEU A 445 13.66 -3.13 -20.29
CA LEU A 445 12.84 -2.55 -19.23
C LEU A 445 11.50 -3.28 -19.08
N GLU A 446 10.78 -3.54 -20.18
CA GLU A 446 9.54 -4.30 -20.16
C GLU A 446 9.73 -5.67 -19.50
N ARG A 447 10.84 -6.36 -19.80
CA ARG A 447 11.15 -7.67 -19.23
C ARG A 447 11.39 -7.59 -17.73
N ILE A 448 12.20 -6.63 -17.26
CA ILE A 448 12.47 -6.42 -15.84
C ILE A 448 11.16 -6.15 -15.09
N ILE A 449 10.38 -5.17 -15.56
CA ILE A 449 9.16 -4.73 -14.87
C ILE A 449 8.07 -5.80 -14.93
N THR A 450 7.94 -6.56 -16.02
CA THR A 450 6.97 -7.66 -16.10
C THR A 450 7.27 -8.75 -15.07
N GLN A 451 8.53 -9.14 -14.89
CA GLN A 451 8.91 -10.13 -13.88
C GLN A 451 8.82 -9.57 -12.45
N LYS A 452 9.15 -8.28 -12.24
CA LYS A 452 8.92 -7.57 -10.98
C LYS A 452 7.42 -7.61 -10.62
N TRP A 453 6.55 -7.27 -11.56
CA TRP A 453 5.11 -7.28 -11.39
C TRP A 453 4.58 -8.68 -11.01
N ILE A 454 5.03 -9.74 -11.67
CA ILE A 454 4.66 -11.11 -11.27
C ILE A 454 5.13 -11.39 -9.84
N ALA A 455 6.36 -11.03 -9.48
CA ALA A 455 6.96 -11.36 -8.20
C ALA A 455 6.33 -10.62 -7.00
N MET A 456 5.79 -9.42 -7.22
CA MET A 456 5.17 -8.61 -6.17
C MET A 456 3.77 -9.07 -5.78
N PHE A 457 3.12 -10.00 -6.52
CA PHE A 457 1.80 -10.50 -6.14
C PHE A 457 1.77 -10.94 -4.66
N PRO A 458 0.77 -10.56 -3.84
CA PRO A 458 -0.47 -9.83 -4.17
C PRO A 458 -0.42 -8.30 -3.91
N GLU A 459 0.75 -7.67 -3.81
CA GLU A 459 0.88 -6.23 -3.52
C GLU A 459 0.53 -5.37 -4.77
N GLY A 460 -0.77 -5.22 -5.01
CA GLY A 460 -1.28 -4.56 -6.21
C GLY A 460 -1.10 -3.04 -6.22
N GLN A 461 -1.01 -2.37 -5.06
CA GLN A 461 -0.82 -0.93 -4.99
C GLN A 461 0.55 -0.53 -5.56
N GLU A 462 1.61 -1.22 -5.17
CA GLU A 462 2.95 -0.99 -5.70
C GLU A 462 3.03 -1.38 -7.18
N ALA A 463 2.40 -2.49 -7.56
CA ALA A 463 2.32 -2.93 -8.94
C ALA A 463 1.61 -1.90 -9.85
N TRP A 464 0.54 -1.25 -9.36
CA TRP A 464 -0.14 -0.17 -10.06
C TRP A 464 0.73 1.09 -10.15
N SER A 465 1.47 1.43 -9.11
CA SER A 465 2.43 2.54 -9.12
C SER A 465 3.53 2.32 -10.17
N GLU A 466 4.09 1.11 -10.25
CA GLU A 466 5.10 0.77 -11.24
C GLU A 466 4.56 0.76 -12.68
N TYR A 467 3.34 0.27 -12.89
CA TYR A 467 2.65 0.37 -14.17
C TYR A 467 2.51 1.83 -14.63
N ARG A 468 2.08 2.73 -13.76
CA ARG A 468 1.95 4.15 -14.06
C ARG A 468 3.31 4.79 -14.37
N ARG A 469 4.35 4.45 -13.57
CA ARG A 469 5.70 4.99 -13.73
C ARG A 469 6.38 4.55 -15.02
N THR A 470 6.18 3.30 -15.46
CA THR A 470 6.97 2.68 -16.54
C THR A 470 6.16 2.36 -17.79
N GLY A 471 4.85 2.26 -17.70
CA GLY A 471 3.97 1.74 -18.75
C GLY A 471 4.03 0.22 -18.90
N TYR A 472 4.60 -0.50 -17.90
CA TYR A 472 4.76 -1.96 -17.94
C TYR A 472 4.24 -2.63 -16.65
N PRO A 473 3.81 -3.92 -16.72
CA PRO A 473 3.60 -4.70 -17.95
C PRO A 473 2.55 -4.05 -18.85
N LYS A 474 2.48 -4.46 -20.13
CA LYS A 474 1.36 -4.05 -20.98
C LYS A 474 0.11 -4.75 -20.48
N LEU A 475 -0.90 -3.96 -20.08
CA LEU A 475 -2.18 -4.43 -19.57
C LEU A 475 -3.29 -4.20 -20.60
N PHE A 476 -4.38 -4.93 -20.44
CA PHE A 476 -5.56 -4.77 -21.28
C PHE A 476 -6.33 -3.50 -20.94
N ASP A 477 -6.82 -2.80 -21.94
CA ASP A 477 -7.77 -1.69 -21.73
C ASP A 477 -9.06 -2.17 -21.07
N LEU A 478 -9.73 -1.28 -20.37
CA LEU A 478 -11.06 -1.53 -19.79
C LEU A 478 -12.01 -2.12 -20.84
N TYR A 479 -12.66 -3.23 -20.52
CA TYR A 479 -13.71 -3.81 -21.34
C TYR A 479 -15.02 -3.04 -21.14
N GLY A 480 -15.74 -2.75 -22.24
CA GLY A 480 -17.06 -2.12 -22.17
C GLY A 480 -17.03 -0.62 -21.85
N THR A 481 -17.97 -0.19 -21.01
CA THR A 481 -18.22 1.21 -20.73
C THR A 481 -17.22 1.79 -19.74
N ASN A 482 -16.63 2.93 -20.08
CA ASN A 482 -15.91 3.79 -19.15
C ASN A 482 -16.89 4.82 -18.57
N ALA A 483 -17.22 4.69 -17.30
CA ALA A 483 -18.21 5.57 -16.63
C ALA A 483 -17.69 7.00 -16.40
N SER A 484 -16.38 7.23 -16.49
CA SER A 484 -15.74 8.56 -16.38
C SER A 484 -14.99 8.92 -17.68
N SER A 485 -15.58 8.61 -18.83
CA SER A 485 -15.00 8.98 -20.13
C SER A 485 -14.70 10.49 -20.20
N GLY A 486 -13.48 10.84 -20.64
CA GLY A 486 -12.94 12.21 -20.64
C GLY A 486 -12.27 12.62 -19.33
N GLN A 487 -12.42 11.84 -18.24
CA GLN A 487 -11.73 12.06 -16.97
C GLN A 487 -10.77 10.90 -16.63
N VAL A 488 -10.92 9.77 -17.28
CA VAL A 488 -10.06 8.57 -17.14
C VAL A 488 -9.93 7.92 -18.50
N GLU A 489 -8.73 7.49 -18.86
CA GLU A 489 -8.48 6.72 -20.09
C GLU A 489 -8.85 5.23 -19.88
N LYS A 490 -9.11 4.49 -20.98
CA LYS A 490 -9.37 3.05 -20.90
C LYS A 490 -8.20 2.22 -20.37
N SER A 491 -6.98 2.73 -20.47
CA SER A 491 -5.76 2.14 -19.91
C SER A 491 -5.67 2.23 -18.39
N GLY A 492 -6.61 2.94 -17.75
CA GLY A 492 -6.72 3.04 -16.30
C GLY A 492 -6.43 4.43 -15.74
N PRO A 493 -6.80 4.64 -14.48
CA PRO A 493 -6.55 5.91 -13.81
C PRO A 493 -5.06 6.07 -13.48
N ARG A 494 -4.62 7.32 -13.54
CA ARG A 494 -3.28 7.75 -13.09
C ARG A 494 -3.27 8.13 -11.61
N ARG A 495 -4.42 8.47 -11.04
CA ARG A 495 -4.68 8.76 -9.62
C ARG A 495 -6.15 8.58 -9.30
N LEU A 496 -6.49 8.55 -8.01
CA LEU A 496 -7.86 8.74 -7.57
C LEU A 496 -8.13 10.22 -7.26
N PRO A 497 -9.36 10.71 -7.48
CA PRO A 497 -9.79 12.04 -7.02
C PRO A 497 -9.68 12.17 -5.50
N PHE A 498 -9.50 13.37 -5.00
CA PHE A 498 -9.52 13.61 -3.56
C PHE A 498 -10.83 13.17 -2.91
N PRO A 499 -10.80 12.78 -1.62
CA PRO A 499 -11.99 12.38 -0.88
C PRO A 499 -13.08 13.46 -0.88
N SER A 500 -14.32 13.04 -0.92
CA SER A 500 -15.46 13.96 -0.83
C SER A 500 -15.46 14.73 0.49
N THR A 501 -15.00 14.10 1.57
CA THR A 501 -14.89 14.72 2.90
C THR A 501 -13.95 15.93 2.93
N GLU A 502 -12.90 15.95 2.10
CA GLU A 502 -11.99 17.09 2.01
C GLU A 502 -12.70 18.33 1.44
N TYR A 503 -13.60 18.13 0.49
CA TYR A 503 -14.44 19.23 -0.04
C TYR A 503 -15.48 19.74 0.97
N ASP A 504 -15.83 18.94 1.97
CA ASP A 504 -16.78 19.34 3.02
C ASP A 504 -16.06 20.00 4.22
N THR A 505 -14.84 19.56 4.59
CA THR A 505 -14.18 19.93 5.85
C THR A 505 -12.88 20.73 5.68
N ASN A 506 -12.24 20.66 4.50
CA ASN A 506 -10.97 21.34 4.16
C ASN A 506 -11.10 22.08 2.82
N THR A 507 -12.25 22.70 2.60
CA THR A 507 -12.72 23.22 1.30
C THR A 507 -11.74 24.18 0.64
N THR A 508 -11.19 25.13 1.39
CA THR A 508 -10.27 26.16 0.87
C THR A 508 -9.00 25.51 0.38
N GLU A 509 -8.40 24.64 1.18
CA GLU A 509 -7.09 24.07 0.90
C GLU A 509 -7.16 22.97 -0.17
N VAL A 510 -8.21 22.13 -0.21
CA VAL A 510 -8.37 21.16 -1.30
C VAL A 510 -8.57 21.84 -2.66
N ASN A 511 -9.36 22.92 -2.73
CA ASN A 511 -9.53 23.65 -3.99
C ASN A 511 -8.24 24.35 -4.44
N LYS A 512 -7.47 24.88 -3.49
CA LYS A 512 -6.14 25.43 -3.76
C LYS A 512 -5.17 24.34 -4.26
N ALA A 513 -5.18 23.15 -3.65
CA ALA A 513 -4.37 22.01 -4.11
C ALA A 513 -4.73 21.61 -5.54
N VAL A 514 -6.02 21.50 -5.88
CA VAL A 514 -6.50 21.20 -7.24
C VAL A 514 -6.01 22.25 -8.25
N SER A 515 -6.12 23.53 -7.91
CA SER A 515 -5.71 24.60 -8.82
C SER A 515 -4.18 24.69 -8.98
N THR A 516 -3.43 24.49 -7.89
CA THR A 516 -1.98 24.68 -7.86
C THR A 516 -1.23 23.47 -8.40
N PHE A 517 -1.65 22.26 -8.02
CA PHE A 517 -0.88 21.04 -8.27
C PHE A 517 -1.47 20.11 -9.34
N LEU A 518 -2.78 20.23 -9.64
CA LEU A 518 -3.47 19.33 -10.56
C LEU A 518 -3.96 20.03 -11.85
N GLY A 519 -3.52 21.26 -12.11
CA GLY A 519 -3.93 22.01 -13.30
C GLY A 519 -5.42 22.34 -13.33
N GLY A 520 -6.08 22.42 -12.17
CA GLY A 520 -7.50 22.79 -12.01
C GLY A 520 -8.49 21.64 -12.16
N ASN A 521 -8.04 20.39 -12.33
CA ASN A 521 -8.93 19.25 -12.53
C ASN A 521 -8.59 18.11 -11.55
N ASP A 522 -9.53 17.74 -10.70
CA ASP A 522 -9.43 16.59 -9.82
C ASP A 522 -9.93 15.31 -10.53
N TYR A 523 -9.25 14.92 -11.60
CA TYR A 523 -9.60 13.79 -12.47
C TYR A 523 -8.59 12.65 -12.39
N GLY A 524 -9.05 11.46 -12.77
CA GLY A 524 -8.23 10.26 -12.75
C GLY A 524 -7.16 10.19 -13.86
N ASN A 525 -7.24 11.00 -14.91
CA ASN A 525 -6.22 11.08 -15.97
C ASN A 525 -5.11 12.12 -15.68
N VAL A 526 -5.23 12.88 -14.60
CA VAL A 526 -4.15 13.77 -14.16
C VAL A 526 -2.98 12.94 -13.67
N LYS A 527 -1.81 13.11 -14.28
CA LYS A 527 -0.59 12.41 -13.89
C LYS A 527 -0.12 12.86 -12.51
N LEU A 528 0.46 11.93 -11.76
CA LEU A 528 1.20 12.23 -10.54
C LEU A 528 2.53 12.91 -10.88
N TRP A 529 3.11 13.64 -9.94
CA TRP A 529 4.35 14.38 -10.14
C TRP A 529 5.52 13.50 -10.64
N TRP A 530 5.60 12.24 -10.21
CA TRP A 530 6.64 11.31 -10.63
C TRP A 530 6.29 10.52 -11.91
N ASP A 531 5.09 10.66 -12.46
CA ASP A 531 4.59 9.92 -13.62
C ASP A 531 4.97 10.63 -14.93
N ASN A 532 6.27 10.58 -15.29
CA ASN A 532 6.86 11.37 -16.38
C ASN A 532 7.36 10.56 -17.59
N LYS A 533 7.17 9.23 -17.61
CA LYS A 533 7.51 8.42 -18.77
C LYS A 533 6.48 8.52 -19.91
#